data_9b0c74d56cfec616c4a05c2e05a2b84b
#
_entry.id   9b0c74d56cfec616c4a05c2e05a2b84b
#
_cell.length_a   1.000
_cell.length_b   1.000
_cell.length_c   1.000
_cell.angle_alpha   90.00
_cell.angle_beta   90.00
_cell.angle_gamma   90.00
#
_symmetry.space_group_name_H-M   'P 1'
#
loop_
_entity.id
_entity.type
_entity.pdbx_description
1 polymer ?
#
loop_
_entity_poly.entity_id
_entity_poly.type
_entity_poly.pdbx_seq_one_letter_code
_entity_poly.pdbx_strand_id
1 'polypeptide(L)'
;PLRRQRQMCIRDSWEVGQVYRAVGYLSSELPGIPFNHTLGTIENVAGRVVDQAGDHIAPLYTTGWVKRGPVGLIGNTKSDANETIQNLLEDWAAGKLNQPAHPSPEEARTWLDNLPKKITDWTGWYRLDVHEKKRGAQEGRERKKIVEWDDMVNASHDTSVDEEAEADRKARGGC
;
A
#
# COMPACT_ATOMS: atom_id res chain seq x y z
N PRO A 1 30.53 5.13 44.47
CA PRO A 1 30.74 6.09 43.42
C PRO A 1 30.01 5.61 42.18
N LEU A 2 28.87 6.26 41.88
CA LEU A 2 28.16 6.03 40.66
C LEU A 2 29.11 6.33 39.51
N ARG A 3 29.52 5.28 38.80
CA ARG A 3 30.14 5.45 37.49
C ARG A 3 29.19 6.27 36.66
N ARG A 4 29.45 7.54 36.49
CA ARG A 4 28.95 8.27 35.34
C ARG A 4 29.29 7.39 34.14
N GLN A 5 28.31 6.77 33.55
CA GLN A 5 28.46 6.30 32.18
C GLN A 5 28.88 7.53 31.41
N ARG A 6 30.16 7.63 31.15
CA ARG A 6 30.66 8.57 30.15
C ARG A 6 29.91 8.20 28.90
N GLN A 7 29.15 9.14 28.40
CA GLN A 7 28.80 9.13 26.97
C GLN A 7 30.17 9.14 26.26
N MET A 8 30.71 7.96 26.06
CA MET A 8 31.78 7.81 25.09
C MET A 8 31.12 8.19 23.74
N CYS A 9 31.52 9.33 23.22
CA CYS A 9 31.38 9.60 21.81
C CYS A 9 32.24 8.54 21.11
N ILE A 10 31.68 7.37 20.89
CA ILE A 10 32.28 6.33 20.07
C ILE A 10 32.24 6.89 18.67
N ARG A 11 33.37 7.39 18.20
CA ARG A 11 33.60 7.76 16.81
C ARG A 11 34.29 6.57 16.16
N ASP A 12 33.50 5.58 15.78
CA ASP A 12 34.00 4.47 14.99
C ASP A 12 34.04 4.90 13.53
N SER A 13 35.12 4.56 12.86
CA SER A 13 35.27 4.71 11.42
C SER A 13 35.19 3.33 10.77
N TRP A 14 34.37 3.22 9.76
CA TRP A 14 34.19 1.99 8.99
C TRP A 14 34.56 2.27 7.55
N GLU A 15 35.46 1.49 6.98
CA GLU A 15 35.77 1.53 5.56
C GLU A 15 34.68 0.78 4.80
N VAL A 16 33.79 1.52 4.16
CA VAL A 16 32.64 0.96 3.42
C VAL A 16 32.54 1.56 2.04
N GLY A 17 32.13 0.74 1.07
CA GLY A 17 31.91 1.20 -0.31
C GLY A 17 30.64 2.02 -0.48
N GLN A 18 29.62 1.81 0.39
CA GLN A 18 28.33 2.50 0.33
C GLN A 18 27.72 2.62 1.72
N VAL A 19 26.93 3.68 1.92
CA VAL A 19 26.16 3.92 3.15
C VAL A 19 24.69 4.14 2.77
N TYR A 20 23.81 3.34 3.35
CA TYR A 20 22.37 3.46 3.17
C TYR A 20 21.74 4.05 4.42
N ARG A 21 20.93 5.10 4.24
CA ARG A 21 20.15 5.69 5.33
C ARG A 21 18.80 4.99 5.44
N ALA A 22 18.50 4.47 6.61
CA ALA A 22 17.23 3.79 6.94
C ALA A 22 16.55 4.49 8.13
N VAL A 23 16.37 5.81 8.03
CA VAL A 23 15.93 6.67 9.14
C VAL A 23 14.42 6.74 9.32
N GLY A 24 13.64 6.11 8.46
CA GLY A 24 12.18 6.10 8.48
C GLY A 24 11.57 6.47 7.14
N TYR A 25 10.26 6.69 7.16
CA TYR A 25 9.44 6.94 5.98
C TYR A 25 8.58 8.19 6.21
N LEU A 26 8.28 8.88 5.13
CA LEU A 26 7.21 9.87 5.06
C LEU A 26 6.24 9.40 3.97
N SER A 27 4.96 9.49 4.23
CA SER A 27 3.95 9.23 3.20
C SER A 27 3.95 10.34 2.17
N SER A 28 3.57 10.00 0.94
CA SER A 28 3.36 10.99 -0.11
C SER A 28 1.92 11.49 -0.09
N GLU A 29 1.72 12.76 -0.42
CA GLU A 29 0.40 13.32 -0.60
C GLU A 29 -0.35 12.65 -1.76
N LEU A 30 -1.66 12.63 -1.66
CA LEU A 30 -2.56 12.25 -2.75
C LEU A 30 -3.24 13.51 -3.26
N PRO A 31 -3.23 13.79 -4.58
CA PRO A 31 -3.88 14.98 -5.14
C PRO A 31 -5.34 15.09 -4.71
N GLY A 32 -5.73 16.25 -4.19
CA GLY A 32 -7.10 16.52 -3.77
C GLY A 32 -7.49 16.00 -2.38
N ILE A 33 -6.56 15.36 -1.64
CA ILE A 33 -6.79 14.92 -0.27
C ILE A 33 -5.99 15.83 0.70
N PRO A 34 -6.61 16.36 1.76
CA PRO A 34 -5.92 17.16 2.76
C PRO A 34 -4.75 16.39 3.39
N PHE A 35 -3.56 17.00 3.37
CA PHE A 35 -2.33 16.34 3.80
C PHE A 35 -1.48 17.24 4.70
N ASN A 36 -0.99 16.67 5.79
CA ASN A 36 -0.07 17.32 6.72
C ASN A 36 1.39 17.01 6.33
N HIS A 37 2.03 17.96 5.66
CA HIS A 37 3.42 17.80 5.21
C HIS A 37 4.44 17.68 6.35
N THR A 38 4.12 18.22 7.54
CA THR A 38 5.02 18.12 8.69
C THR A 38 5.03 16.71 9.30
N LEU A 39 3.85 16.12 9.40
CA LEU A 39 3.68 14.76 9.94
C LEU A 39 3.79 13.66 8.87
N GLY A 40 3.63 14.01 7.59
CA GLY A 40 3.56 13.06 6.50
C GLY A 40 2.29 12.21 6.56
N THR A 41 1.14 12.81 6.94
CA THR A 41 -0.13 12.11 7.13
C THR A 41 -1.28 12.82 6.43
N ILE A 42 -2.32 12.07 6.08
CA ILE A 42 -3.60 12.64 5.68
C ILE A 42 -4.26 13.26 6.92
N GLU A 43 -4.82 14.48 6.79
CA GLU A 43 -5.57 15.12 7.85
C GLU A 43 -6.83 14.31 8.18
N ASN A 44 -6.93 13.87 9.44
CA ASN A 44 -8.02 12.98 9.85
C ASN A 44 -8.34 13.07 11.34
N VAL A 45 -9.58 12.72 11.67
CA VAL A 45 -10.04 12.49 13.04
C VAL A 45 -10.51 11.04 13.17
N ALA A 46 -9.73 10.24 13.90
CA ALA A 46 -10.01 8.81 14.11
C ALA A 46 -10.26 8.03 12.81
N GLY A 47 -9.55 8.40 11.74
CA GLY A 47 -9.62 7.77 10.42
C GLY A 47 -10.63 8.39 9.46
N ARG A 48 -11.50 9.31 9.89
CA ARG A 48 -12.31 10.14 8.98
C ARG A 48 -11.44 11.25 8.42
N VAL A 49 -11.30 11.33 7.11
CA VAL A 49 -10.57 12.42 6.47
C VAL A 49 -11.32 13.74 6.68
N VAL A 50 -10.62 14.76 7.12
CA VAL A 50 -11.23 16.07 7.40
C VAL A 50 -10.62 17.18 6.56
N ASP A 51 -11.41 18.20 6.30
CA ASP A 51 -10.97 19.43 5.65
C ASP A 51 -10.28 20.39 6.64
N GLN A 52 -9.95 21.59 6.18
CA GLN A 52 -9.32 22.62 7.01
C GLN A 52 -10.23 23.15 8.14
N ALA A 53 -11.54 23.02 8.01
CA ALA A 53 -12.50 23.39 9.05
C ALA A 53 -12.68 22.27 10.08
N GLY A 54 -12.17 21.08 9.81
CA GLY A 54 -12.32 19.88 10.64
C GLY A 54 -13.56 19.05 10.29
N ASP A 55 -14.25 19.37 9.21
CA ASP A 55 -15.43 18.66 8.76
C ASP A 55 -15.05 17.40 7.97
N HIS A 56 -15.78 16.29 8.20
CA HIS A 56 -15.53 15.02 7.51
C HIS A 56 -15.84 15.11 6.03
N ILE A 57 -14.87 14.81 5.20
CA ILE A 57 -15.03 14.71 3.73
C ILE A 57 -15.55 13.30 3.40
N ALA A 58 -16.85 13.07 3.55
CA ALA A 58 -17.45 11.77 3.25
C ALA A 58 -17.42 11.47 1.73
N PRO A 59 -17.14 10.21 1.34
CA PRO A 59 -16.90 9.02 2.14
C PRO A 59 -15.42 8.67 2.33
N LEU A 60 -14.55 9.64 2.57
CA LEU A 60 -13.11 9.41 2.65
C LEU A 60 -12.67 8.98 4.05
N TYR A 61 -11.94 7.87 4.11
CA TYR A 61 -11.33 7.34 5.32
C TYR A 61 -9.87 6.99 5.09
N THR A 62 -9.08 7.01 6.15
CA THR A 62 -7.65 6.68 6.10
C THR A 62 -7.27 5.74 7.24
N THR A 63 -6.27 4.88 7.00
CA THR A 63 -5.74 3.93 7.99
C THR A 63 -4.24 3.69 7.76
N GLY A 64 -3.57 3.07 8.73
CA GLY A 64 -2.15 2.74 8.63
C GLY A 64 -1.24 3.95 8.79
N TRP A 65 -0.06 3.88 8.20
CA TRP A 65 0.98 4.90 8.39
C TRP A 65 0.60 6.28 7.83
N VAL A 66 -0.19 6.33 6.79
CA VAL A 66 -0.68 7.59 6.24
C VAL A 66 -1.72 8.28 7.14
N LYS A 67 -2.31 7.53 8.11
CA LYS A 67 -3.19 8.08 9.14
C LYS A 67 -2.43 8.67 10.33
N ARG A 68 -1.41 7.98 10.85
CA ARG A 68 -0.71 8.33 12.10
C ARG A 68 0.79 8.62 11.95
N GLY A 69 1.34 8.44 10.78
CA GLY A 69 2.78 8.40 10.56
C GLY A 69 3.36 6.99 10.78
N PRO A 70 4.66 6.78 10.47
CA PRO A 70 5.32 5.48 10.59
C PRO A 70 5.69 5.15 12.04
N VAL A 71 4.70 5.07 12.92
CA VAL A 71 4.85 4.81 14.35
C VAL A 71 4.13 3.53 14.75
N GLY A 72 4.70 2.83 15.73
CA GLY A 72 4.14 1.60 16.30
C GLY A 72 4.62 0.32 15.61
N LEU A 73 4.23 -0.80 16.20
CA LEU A 73 4.53 -2.16 15.73
C LEU A 73 3.34 -2.70 14.92
N ILE A 74 3.53 -3.86 14.28
CA ILE A 74 2.50 -4.54 13.47
C ILE A 74 1.16 -4.69 14.23
N GLY A 75 1.20 -5.00 15.54
CA GLY A 75 0.00 -5.09 16.37
C GLY A 75 -0.81 -3.80 16.48
N ASN A 76 -0.14 -2.65 16.43
CA ASN A 76 -0.80 -1.35 16.51
C ASN A 76 -1.60 -1.01 15.24
N THR A 77 -1.16 -1.50 14.08
CA THR A 77 -1.87 -1.25 12.81
C THR A 77 -3.24 -1.92 12.76
N LYS A 78 -3.39 -3.08 13.43
CA LYS A 78 -4.69 -3.76 13.53
C LYS A 78 -5.70 -2.95 14.35
N SER A 79 -5.31 -2.43 15.51
CA SER A 79 -6.20 -1.61 16.35
C SER A 79 -6.53 -0.29 15.67
N ASP A 80 -5.58 0.29 14.95
CA ASP A 80 -5.77 1.50 14.18
C ASP A 80 -6.76 1.32 13.02
N ALA A 81 -6.63 0.22 12.29
CA ALA A 81 -7.59 -0.14 11.24
C ALA A 81 -9.00 -0.38 11.81
N ASN A 82 -9.10 -1.08 12.95
CA ASN A 82 -10.39 -1.30 13.62
C ASN A 82 -11.07 0.02 13.99
N GLU A 83 -10.36 1.00 14.53
CA GLU A 83 -10.91 2.31 14.83
C GLU A 83 -11.53 2.97 13.59
N THR A 84 -10.82 2.95 12.49
CA THR A 84 -11.30 3.51 11.21
C THR A 84 -12.53 2.78 10.69
N ILE A 85 -12.53 1.44 10.72
CA ILE A 85 -13.67 0.62 10.27
C ILE A 85 -14.90 0.81 11.16
N GLN A 86 -14.72 0.89 12.47
CA GLN A 86 -15.85 1.18 13.37
C GLN A 86 -16.50 2.52 13.05
N ASN A 87 -15.70 3.56 12.84
CA ASN A 87 -16.19 4.88 12.46
C ASN A 87 -16.90 4.88 11.09
N LEU A 88 -16.40 4.11 10.13
CA LEU A 88 -17.08 3.92 8.85
C LEU A 88 -18.43 3.24 9.01
N LEU A 89 -18.51 2.19 9.81
CA LEU A 89 -19.78 1.47 10.07
C LEU A 89 -20.81 2.33 10.80
N GLU A 90 -20.36 3.15 11.76
CA GLU A 90 -21.23 4.13 12.43
C GLU A 90 -21.78 5.17 11.45
N ASP A 91 -20.94 5.72 10.59
CA ASP A 91 -21.36 6.71 9.59
C ASP A 91 -22.27 6.08 8.53
N TRP A 92 -22.02 4.83 8.15
CA TRP A 92 -22.92 4.08 7.26
C TRP A 92 -24.29 3.86 7.92
N ALA A 93 -24.32 3.38 9.17
CA ALA A 93 -25.57 3.15 9.90
C ALA A 93 -26.36 4.46 10.14
N ALA A 94 -25.66 5.59 10.26
CA ALA A 94 -26.24 6.93 10.40
C ALA A 94 -26.67 7.55 9.05
N GLY A 95 -26.47 6.86 7.92
CA GLY A 95 -26.83 7.35 6.59
C GLY A 95 -25.99 8.55 6.11
N LYS A 96 -24.78 8.73 6.66
CA LYS A 96 -23.90 9.85 6.32
C LYS A 96 -23.08 9.60 5.05
N LEU A 97 -23.04 8.38 4.54
CA LEU A 97 -22.30 8.05 3.34
C LEU A 97 -23.15 8.32 2.11
N ASN A 98 -22.53 8.93 1.11
CA ASN A 98 -23.17 9.19 -0.16
C ASN A 98 -23.49 7.88 -0.89
N GLN A 99 -24.62 7.85 -1.60
CA GLN A 99 -24.88 6.74 -2.52
C GLN A 99 -23.86 6.77 -3.66
N PRO A 100 -23.25 5.61 -4.01
CA PRO A 100 -22.30 5.56 -5.11
C PRO A 100 -23.00 5.85 -6.44
N ALA A 101 -22.31 6.58 -7.32
CA ALA A 101 -22.82 6.84 -8.68
C ALA A 101 -22.90 5.55 -9.52
N HIS A 102 -22.07 4.57 -9.20
CA HIS A 102 -21.98 3.25 -9.85
C HIS A 102 -22.14 2.16 -8.80
N PRO A 103 -23.37 1.79 -8.42
CA PRO A 103 -23.62 0.90 -7.29
C PRO A 103 -23.34 -0.57 -7.59
N SER A 104 -23.29 -0.98 -8.86
CA SER A 104 -23.00 -2.37 -9.23
C SER A 104 -21.51 -2.61 -9.48
N PRO A 105 -20.98 -3.80 -9.11
CA PRO A 105 -19.63 -4.19 -9.47
C PRO A 105 -19.38 -4.18 -11.00
N GLU A 106 -20.37 -4.52 -11.79
CA GLU A 106 -20.31 -4.55 -13.25
C GLU A 106 -20.14 -3.15 -13.83
N GLU A 107 -20.87 -2.16 -13.31
CA GLU A 107 -20.72 -0.76 -13.73
C GLU A 107 -19.34 -0.21 -13.37
N ALA A 108 -18.87 -0.50 -12.16
CA ALA A 108 -17.53 -0.13 -11.70
C ALA A 108 -16.45 -0.79 -12.60
N ARG A 109 -16.63 -2.08 -12.94
CA ARG A 109 -15.72 -2.79 -13.86
C ARG A 109 -15.72 -2.15 -15.25
N THR A 110 -16.88 -1.90 -15.82
CA THR A 110 -17.01 -1.25 -17.12
C THR A 110 -16.35 0.12 -17.14
N TRP A 111 -16.49 0.89 -16.06
CA TRP A 111 -15.80 2.18 -15.92
C TRP A 111 -14.28 2.02 -15.90
N LEU A 112 -13.76 1.06 -15.12
CA LEU A 112 -12.33 0.75 -15.05
C LEU A 112 -11.76 0.31 -16.41
N ASP A 113 -12.48 -0.55 -17.13
CA ASP A 113 -12.06 -1.07 -18.44
C ASP A 113 -12.02 0.03 -19.52
N ASN A 114 -12.79 1.11 -19.35
CA ASN A 114 -12.80 2.28 -20.24
C ASN A 114 -11.72 3.33 -19.90
N LEU A 115 -10.94 3.13 -18.83
CA LEU A 115 -9.82 4.03 -18.54
C LEU A 115 -8.70 3.90 -19.58
N PRO A 116 -7.99 4.99 -19.88
CA PRO A 116 -6.87 4.96 -20.84
C PRO A 116 -5.64 4.19 -20.34
N LYS A 117 -5.74 3.52 -19.20
CA LYS A 117 -4.67 2.73 -18.57
C LYS A 117 -5.10 1.29 -18.43
N LYS A 118 -4.18 0.38 -18.71
CA LYS A 118 -4.39 -1.05 -18.43
C LYS A 118 -4.42 -1.28 -16.92
N ILE A 119 -5.37 -2.05 -16.44
CA ILE A 119 -5.53 -2.42 -15.04
C ILE A 119 -5.11 -3.87 -14.86
N THR A 120 -4.28 -4.13 -13.86
CA THR A 120 -3.88 -5.48 -13.47
C THR A 120 -4.80 -5.97 -12.36
N ASP A 121 -5.43 -7.10 -12.57
CA ASP A 121 -6.19 -7.86 -11.58
C ASP A 121 -5.35 -8.99 -10.95
N TRP A 122 -5.98 -9.83 -10.13
CA TRP A 122 -5.30 -10.97 -9.51
C TRP A 122 -4.77 -11.98 -10.54
N THR A 123 -5.48 -12.21 -11.63
CA THR A 123 -5.01 -13.09 -12.72
C THR A 123 -3.75 -12.51 -13.35
N GLY A 124 -3.76 -11.23 -13.65
CA GLY A 124 -2.58 -10.51 -14.14
C GLY A 124 -1.41 -10.55 -13.16
N TRP A 125 -1.66 -10.45 -11.85
CA TRP A 125 -0.59 -10.58 -10.86
C TRP A 125 0.06 -11.99 -10.89
N TYR A 126 -0.74 -13.06 -11.03
CA TYR A 126 -0.19 -14.42 -11.16
C TYR A 126 0.64 -14.58 -12.43
N ARG A 127 0.22 -13.99 -13.56
CA ARG A 127 1.02 -13.97 -14.80
C ARG A 127 2.37 -13.27 -14.59
N LEU A 128 2.36 -12.09 -13.98
CA LEU A 128 3.59 -11.38 -13.62
C LEU A 128 4.50 -12.23 -12.73
N ASP A 129 3.95 -12.89 -11.72
CA ASP A 129 4.69 -13.77 -10.81
C ASP A 129 5.38 -14.92 -11.55
N VAL A 130 4.71 -15.54 -12.51
CA VAL A 130 5.28 -16.60 -13.38
C VAL A 130 6.46 -16.07 -14.20
N HIS A 131 6.32 -14.90 -14.82
CA HIS A 131 7.39 -14.27 -15.59
C HIS A 131 8.62 -13.99 -14.72
N GLU A 132 8.43 -13.42 -13.52
CA GLU A 132 9.51 -13.16 -12.59
C GLU A 132 10.23 -14.43 -12.12
N LYS A 133 9.50 -15.51 -11.86
CA LYS A 133 10.05 -16.84 -11.54
C LYS A 133 10.84 -17.42 -12.70
N LYS A 134 10.30 -17.38 -13.94
CA LYS A 134 11.00 -17.83 -15.14
C LYS A 134 12.32 -17.08 -15.35
N ARG A 135 12.31 -15.77 -15.18
CA ARG A 135 13.53 -14.95 -15.25
C ARG A 135 14.54 -15.31 -14.16
N GLY A 136 14.07 -15.55 -12.95
CA GLY A 136 14.92 -15.99 -11.84
C GLY A 136 15.57 -17.34 -12.11
N ALA A 137 14.80 -18.33 -12.58
CA ALA A 137 15.30 -19.66 -12.89
C ALA A 137 16.45 -19.68 -13.91
N GLN A 138 16.43 -18.78 -14.90
CA GLN A 138 17.51 -18.63 -15.89
C GLN A 138 18.84 -18.22 -15.24
N GLU A 139 18.80 -17.57 -14.06
CA GLU A 139 19.97 -17.12 -13.32
C GLU A 139 20.24 -17.96 -12.05
N GLY A 140 19.57 -19.12 -11.90
CA GLY A 140 19.68 -19.94 -10.70
C GLY A 140 19.09 -19.30 -9.44
N ARG A 141 18.18 -18.36 -9.59
CA ARG A 141 17.48 -17.65 -8.50
C ARG A 141 16.03 -18.11 -8.42
N GLU A 142 15.45 -18.02 -7.24
CA GLU A 142 14.02 -18.27 -7.05
C GLU A 142 13.16 -17.29 -7.87
N ARG A 143 13.59 -16.03 -7.95
CA ARG A 143 12.85 -14.94 -8.59
C ARG A 143 13.80 -13.83 -9.05
N LYS A 144 13.44 -13.18 -10.17
CA LYS A 144 14.05 -11.93 -10.61
C LYS A 144 12.93 -10.94 -10.94
N LYS A 145 12.82 -9.89 -10.14
CA LYS A 145 11.77 -8.87 -10.30
C LYS A 145 11.84 -8.18 -11.65
N ILE A 146 10.65 -7.88 -12.21
CA ILE A 146 10.48 -6.92 -13.28
C ILE A 146 10.37 -5.55 -12.60
N VAL A 147 11.14 -4.56 -13.02
CA VAL A 147 11.26 -3.28 -12.31
C VAL A 147 10.48 -2.17 -13.00
N GLU A 148 10.53 -2.13 -14.33
CA GLU A 148 9.86 -1.09 -15.11
C GLU A 148 8.34 -1.29 -15.12
N TRP A 149 7.58 -0.23 -14.85
CA TRP A 149 6.11 -0.28 -14.76
C TRP A 149 5.45 -0.82 -16.02
N ASP A 150 5.89 -0.36 -17.19
CA ASP A 150 5.32 -0.80 -18.47
C ASP A 150 5.57 -2.29 -18.71
N ASP A 151 6.75 -2.78 -18.35
CA ASP A 151 7.08 -4.22 -18.46
C ASP A 151 6.26 -5.05 -17.46
N MET A 152 6.03 -4.57 -16.23
CA MET A 152 5.16 -5.24 -15.26
C MET A 152 3.72 -5.33 -15.78
N VAL A 153 3.20 -4.24 -16.31
CA VAL A 153 1.85 -4.21 -16.89
C VAL A 153 1.76 -5.14 -18.10
N ASN A 154 2.74 -5.11 -19.00
CA ASN A 154 2.76 -6.00 -20.15
C ASN A 154 2.82 -7.48 -19.75
N ALA A 155 3.69 -7.84 -18.81
CA ALA A 155 3.77 -9.20 -18.27
C ALA A 155 2.46 -9.64 -17.58
N SER A 156 1.75 -8.73 -16.91
CA SER A 156 0.47 -9.02 -16.28
C SER A 156 -0.67 -9.29 -17.28
N HIS A 157 -0.54 -8.83 -18.51
CA HIS A 157 -1.49 -9.05 -19.60
C HIS A 157 -1.08 -10.12 -20.59
N ASP A 158 0.06 -10.77 -20.38
CA ASP A 158 0.53 -11.85 -21.23
C ASP A 158 -0.18 -13.16 -20.92
N THR A 159 -1.10 -13.56 -21.79
CA THR A 159 -1.89 -14.79 -21.65
C THR A 159 -1.13 -16.06 -22.00
N SER A 160 0.09 -15.97 -22.53
CA SER A 160 0.89 -17.14 -22.90
C SER A 160 1.29 -18.01 -21.69
N VAL A 161 1.15 -17.50 -20.48
CA VAL A 161 1.48 -18.17 -19.21
C VAL A 161 0.26 -18.50 -18.35
N ASP A 162 -0.95 -18.50 -18.92
CA ASP A 162 -2.20 -18.69 -18.17
C ASP A 162 -2.29 -20.04 -17.45
N GLU A 163 -1.82 -21.11 -18.07
CA GLU A 163 -1.85 -22.46 -17.46
C GLU A 163 -0.99 -22.52 -16.20
N GLU A 164 0.23 -21.96 -16.25
CA GLU A 164 1.15 -21.91 -15.11
C GLU A 164 0.66 -20.95 -14.03
N ALA A 165 0.11 -19.83 -14.42
CA ALA A 165 -0.47 -18.84 -13.51
C ALA A 165 -1.67 -19.42 -12.74
N GLU A 166 -2.54 -20.17 -13.42
CA GLU A 166 -3.68 -20.83 -12.80
C GLU A 166 -3.24 -21.98 -11.88
N ALA A 167 -2.22 -22.74 -12.27
CA ALA A 167 -1.63 -23.80 -11.44
C ALA A 167 -1.05 -23.20 -10.13
N ASP A 168 -0.33 -22.09 -10.23
CA ASP A 168 0.25 -21.40 -9.08
C ASP A 168 -0.84 -20.80 -8.16
N ARG A 169 -1.89 -20.24 -8.74
CA ARG A 169 -3.07 -19.73 -8.01
C ARG A 169 -3.73 -20.84 -7.17
N LYS A 170 -3.97 -22.00 -7.78
CA LYS A 170 -4.57 -23.17 -7.10
C LYS A 170 -3.66 -23.71 -5.99
N ALA A 171 -2.36 -23.78 -6.22
CA ALA A 171 -1.39 -24.26 -5.23
C ALA A 171 -1.33 -23.36 -3.97
N ARG A 172 -1.61 -22.07 -4.12
CA ARG A 172 -1.64 -21.10 -3.00
C ARG A 172 -2.99 -20.98 -2.31
N GLY A 173 -3.98 -21.80 -2.66
CA GLY A 173 -5.33 -21.72 -2.10
C GLY A 173 -6.08 -20.46 -2.52
N GLY A 174 -5.93 -20.05 -3.76
CA GLY A 174 -6.46 -18.82 -4.30
C GLY A 174 -7.95 -18.62 -4.09
N CYS A 175 -8.29 -17.42 -3.61
CA CYS A 175 -9.66 -16.88 -3.61
C CYS A 175 -10.14 -16.62 -5.03
#